data_b3548fef40a4ea3f81e1ec412bb0c2ae
#
_entry.id   b3548fef40a4ea3f81e1ec412bb0c2ae
#
_cell.length_a   1.000
_cell.length_b   1.000
_cell.length_c   1.000
_cell.angle_alpha   90.00
_cell.angle_beta   90.00
_cell.angle_gamma   90.00
#
_symmetry.space_group_name_H-M   'P 1'
#
loop_
_entity.id
_entity.type
_entity.pdbx_description
1 polymer ?
#
loop_
_entity_poly.entity_id
_entity_poly.type
_entity_poly.pdbx_seq_one_letter_code
_entity_poly.pdbx_strand_id
1 'polypeptide(L)'
;KFGAGGYKVSGGLHGVGVSVVNALSEWVEVTVRRQGQVHRQRFERGAAIGSLASEPQPAEESGITGTSVCFKPDHEIFTGGIAFDYSTLSARLRELAYLNGGVRIVFRDEREAARGQEGQPHEELYFYEGGIKEYVAYMNAEKDPLHPEIIYVNSEKDGVSVEAALQWGVDAYSDSILGFANNIRTVDGGPHIEGLKTVLPRT
;
A
#
# COMPACT_ATOMS: atom_id res chain seq x y z
N LYS A 1 -18.54 5.35 -6.58
CA LYS A 1 -17.38 4.91 -5.78
C LYS A 1 -16.23 5.91 -5.84
N PHE A 2 -16.10 6.66 -6.92
CA PHE A 2 -15.03 7.62 -7.18
C PHE A 2 -15.57 9.06 -7.27
N GLY A 3 -16.61 9.39 -6.48
CA GLY A 3 -17.18 10.73 -6.41
C GLY A 3 -16.20 11.72 -5.76
N ALA A 4 -16.18 12.95 -6.25
CA ALA A 4 -15.39 14.05 -5.73
C ALA A 4 -15.63 14.22 -4.21
N GLY A 5 -14.67 13.85 -3.37
CA GLY A 5 -14.68 14.11 -1.93
C GLY A 5 -14.33 12.95 -1.00
N GLY A 6 -14.12 11.72 -1.49
CA GLY A 6 -13.86 10.57 -0.62
C GLY A 6 -12.38 10.30 -0.34
N TYR A 7 -11.56 10.25 -1.36
CA TYR A 7 -10.14 9.91 -1.26
C TYR A 7 -9.33 10.71 -2.28
N LYS A 8 -8.20 11.26 -1.87
CA LYS A 8 -7.25 11.96 -2.77
C LYS A 8 -6.46 10.97 -3.64
N VAL A 9 -6.25 9.76 -3.16
CA VAL A 9 -5.53 8.70 -3.86
C VAL A 9 -6.28 7.38 -3.66
N SER A 10 -6.44 6.58 -4.70
CA SER A 10 -6.98 5.22 -4.61
C SER A 10 -5.91 4.21 -5.02
N GLY A 11 -5.70 3.18 -4.19
CA GLY A 11 -4.89 2.03 -4.58
C GLY A 11 -5.72 1.08 -5.43
N GLY A 12 -5.65 1.19 -6.75
CA GLY A 12 -6.36 0.31 -7.67
C GLY A 12 -7.21 1.00 -8.73
N LEU A 13 -7.47 0.28 -9.82
CA LEU A 13 -8.15 0.79 -11.01
C LEU A 13 -9.64 0.43 -11.08
N HIS A 14 -10.07 -0.64 -10.41
CA HIS A 14 -11.41 -1.23 -10.60
C HIS A 14 -12.33 -1.14 -9.37
N GLY A 15 -11.82 -0.74 -8.19
CA GLY A 15 -12.58 -0.63 -6.94
C GLY A 15 -13.16 -1.96 -6.44
N VAL A 16 -12.56 -3.08 -6.81
CA VAL A 16 -13.06 -4.44 -6.48
C VAL A 16 -12.19 -5.17 -5.44
N GLY A 17 -11.04 -4.62 -5.03
CA GLY A 17 -10.08 -5.31 -4.18
C GLY A 17 -10.69 -5.89 -2.90
N VAL A 18 -11.45 -5.11 -2.14
CA VAL A 18 -12.11 -5.58 -0.91
C VAL A 18 -13.17 -6.64 -1.21
N SER A 19 -13.90 -6.51 -2.33
CA SER A 19 -14.91 -7.50 -2.74
C SER A 19 -14.25 -8.84 -3.13
N VAL A 20 -13.07 -8.79 -3.75
CA VAL A 20 -12.28 -9.98 -4.09
C VAL A 20 -11.77 -10.65 -2.81
N VAL A 21 -11.19 -9.88 -1.88
CA VAL A 21 -10.77 -10.42 -0.57
C VAL A 21 -11.94 -11.12 0.13
N ASN A 22 -13.12 -10.49 0.13
CA ASN A 22 -14.33 -11.08 0.73
C ASN A 22 -14.73 -12.40 0.05
N ALA A 23 -14.73 -12.44 -1.29
CA ALA A 23 -15.10 -13.64 -2.04
C ALA A 23 -14.11 -14.81 -1.88
N LEU A 24 -12.81 -14.50 -1.65
CA LEU A 24 -11.73 -15.47 -1.48
C LEU A 24 -11.45 -15.85 -0.01
N SER A 25 -12.27 -15.38 0.91
CA SER A 25 -12.10 -15.62 2.34
C SER A 25 -13.16 -16.58 2.89
N GLU A 26 -12.74 -17.47 3.78
CA GLU A 26 -13.65 -18.27 4.59
C GLU A 26 -14.57 -17.35 5.41
N TRP A 27 -13.97 -16.29 5.98
CA TRP A 27 -14.71 -15.22 6.62
C TRP A 27 -13.97 -13.88 6.55
N VAL A 28 -14.73 -12.79 6.58
CA VAL A 28 -14.24 -11.42 6.72
C VAL A 28 -15.06 -10.73 7.80
N GLU A 29 -14.39 -10.01 8.68
CA GLU A 29 -15.01 -9.14 9.67
C GLU A 29 -14.54 -7.71 9.48
N VAL A 30 -15.48 -6.79 9.36
CA VAL A 30 -15.23 -5.37 9.20
C VAL A 30 -15.76 -4.63 10.42
N THR A 31 -14.91 -3.84 11.06
CA THR A 31 -15.28 -2.94 12.15
C THR A 31 -14.96 -1.52 11.75
N VAL A 32 -15.95 -0.64 11.81
CA VAL A 32 -15.80 0.80 11.52
C VAL A 32 -16.16 1.62 12.75
N ARG A 33 -15.22 2.46 13.21
CA ARG A 33 -15.45 3.44 14.26
C ARG A 33 -15.64 4.80 13.62
N ARG A 34 -16.84 5.36 13.76
CA ARG A 34 -17.19 6.64 13.18
C ARG A 34 -18.36 7.29 13.91
N GLN A 35 -18.28 8.61 14.12
CA GLN A 35 -19.37 9.41 14.70
C GLN A 35 -19.87 8.89 16.08
N GLY A 36 -18.94 8.43 16.93
CA GLY A 36 -19.27 7.89 18.25
C GLY A 36 -19.96 6.53 18.22
N GLN A 37 -19.96 5.85 17.10
CA GLN A 37 -20.53 4.50 16.90
C GLN A 37 -19.46 3.52 16.44
N VAL A 38 -19.65 2.26 16.83
CA VAL A 38 -18.91 1.11 16.30
C VAL A 38 -19.86 0.28 15.48
N HIS A 39 -19.55 0.13 14.21
CA HIS A 39 -20.32 -0.66 13.26
C HIS A 39 -19.55 -1.93 12.95
N ARG A 40 -20.20 -3.11 13.02
CA ARG A 40 -19.59 -4.40 12.71
C ARG A 40 -20.42 -5.17 11.71
N GLN A 41 -19.74 -5.77 10.73
CA GLN A 41 -20.36 -6.70 9.77
C GLN A 41 -19.42 -7.87 9.55
N ARG A 42 -20.00 -9.06 9.59
CA ARG A 42 -19.32 -10.31 9.25
C ARG A 42 -19.83 -10.84 7.92
N PHE A 43 -18.91 -11.42 7.18
CA PHE A 43 -19.17 -12.10 5.90
C PHE A 43 -18.56 -13.50 5.97
N GLU A 44 -19.18 -14.45 5.28
CA GLU A 44 -18.63 -15.78 5.07
C GLU A 44 -18.74 -16.13 3.59
N ARG A 45 -17.61 -16.47 2.97
CA ARG A 45 -17.49 -16.76 1.53
C ARG A 45 -18.23 -15.76 0.64
N GLY A 46 -18.04 -14.47 0.93
CA GLY A 46 -18.65 -13.36 0.20
C GLY A 46 -20.06 -12.97 0.63
N ALA A 47 -20.79 -13.81 1.37
CA ALA A 47 -22.14 -13.54 1.83
C ALA A 47 -22.18 -12.82 3.19
N ALA A 48 -23.02 -11.80 3.35
CA ALA A 48 -23.20 -11.14 4.63
C ALA A 48 -23.92 -12.07 5.62
N ILE A 49 -23.37 -12.19 6.82
CA ILE A 49 -23.95 -12.96 7.91
C ILE A 49 -24.61 -12.00 8.89
N GLY A 50 -25.91 -12.13 9.03
CA GLY A 50 -26.73 -11.25 9.85
C GLY A 50 -26.83 -9.82 9.32
N SER A 51 -27.41 -8.95 10.14
CA SER A 51 -27.52 -7.51 9.86
C SER A 51 -26.31 -6.74 10.39
N LEU A 52 -26.09 -5.53 9.86
CA LEU A 52 -25.10 -4.61 10.40
C LEU A 52 -25.39 -4.32 11.89
N ALA A 53 -24.46 -4.69 12.76
CA ALA A 53 -24.53 -4.33 14.16
C ALA A 53 -23.97 -2.91 14.35
N SER A 54 -24.63 -2.11 15.18
CA SER A 54 -24.21 -0.76 15.51
C SER A 54 -24.41 -0.53 17.00
N GLU A 55 -23.37 -0.09 17.68
CA GLU A 55 -23.39 0.16 19.11
C GLU A 55 -22.65 1.49 19.44
N PRO A 56 -23.00 2.18 20.52
CA PRO A 56 -22.24 3.33 20.96
C PRO A 56 -20.77 2.97 21.21
N GLN A 57 -19.86 3.85 20.81
CA GLN A 57 -18.44 3.68 21.08
C GLN A 57 -18.17 3.78 22.57
N PRO A 58 -17.33 2.90 23.17
CA PRO A 58 -16.94 3.00 24.56
C PRO A 58 -16.34 4.38 24.89
N ALA A 59 -16.60 4.88 26.10
CA ALA A 59 -16.15 6.21 26.52
C ALA A 59 -14.61 6.38 26.43
N GLU A 60 -13.86 5.35 26.71
CA GLU A 60 -12.38 5.27 26.62
C GLU A 60 -11.87 5.35 25.19
N GLU A 61 -12.67 4.96 24.20
CA GLU A 61 -12.37 5.07 22.78
C GLU A 61 -12.99 6.32 22.13
N SER A 62 -13.58 7.23 22.93
CA SER A 62 -14.29 8.40 22.41
C SER A 62 -13.40 9.24 21.49
N GLY A 63 -13.91 9.56 20.30
CA GLY A 63 -13.18 10.33 19.29
C GLY A 63 -12.20 9.51 18.42
N ILE A 64 -11.93 8.24 18.73
CA ILE A 64 -11.13 7.38 17.87
C ILE A 64 -11.95 7.04 16.61
N THR A 65 -11.39 7.27 15.45
CA THR A 65 -11.98 6.87 14.17
C THR A 65 -11.08 5.90 13.43
N GLY A 66 -11.66 5.01 12.64
CA GLY A 66 -10.88 4.08 11.84
C GLY A 66 -11.67 2.88 11.35
N THR A 67 -11.01 2.08 10.52
CA THR A 67 -11.56 0.83 9.98
C THR A 67 -10.59 -0.31 10.26
N SER A 68 -11.11 -1.41 10.78
CA SER A 68 -10.40 -2.68 10.91
C SER A 68 -11.04 -3.68 9.96
N VAL A 69 -10.21 -4.40 9.22
CA VAL A 69 -10.62 -5.52 8.36
C VAL A 69 -9.81 -6.73 8.75
N CYS A 70 -10.48 -7.76 9.25
CA CYS A 70 -9.88 -9.04 9.58
C CYS A 70 -10.43 -10.09 8.64
N PHE A 71 -9.58 -10.96 8.11
CA PHE A 71 -10.02 -11.99 7.19
C PHE A 71 -9.18 -13.27 7.31
N LYS A 72 -9.80 -14.38 6.94
CA LYS A 72 -9.14 -15.67 6.84
C LYS A 72 -9.30 -16.18 5.41
N PRO A 73 -8.21 -16.37 4.64
CA PRO A 73 -8.30 -16.93 3.29
C PRO A 73 -8.96 -18.32 3.32
N ASP A 74 -9.76 -18.63 2.29
CA ASP A 74 -10.47 -19.89 2.23
C ASP A 74 -9.56 -21.04 1.77
N HIS A 75 -9.38 -22.04 2.61
CA HIS A 75 -8.55 -23.22 2.31
C HIS A 75 -9.16 -24.12 1.21
N GLU A 76 -10.43 -24.00 0.91
CA GLU A 76 -11.06 -24.69 -0.24
C GLU A 76 -10.65 -24.05 -1.57
N ILE A 77 -10.30 -22.76 -1.57
CA ILE A 77 -9.80 -22.04 -2.75
C ILE A 77 -8.28 -22.13 -2.82
N PHE A 78 -7.60 -21.88 -1.71
CA PHE A 78 -6.13 -21.91 -1.63
C PHE A 78 -5.62 -23.29 -1.20
N THR A 79 -5.81 -24.29 -2.05
CA THR A 79 -5.51 -25.71 -1.76
C THR A 79 -4.02 -26.01 -1.59
N GLY A 80 -3.13 -25.16 -2.11
CA GLY A 80 -1.67 -25.26 -1.97
C GLY A 80 -1.13 -24.83 -0.59
N GLY A 81 -2.01 -24.41 0.31
CA GLY A 81 -1.67 -23.89 1.64
C GLY A 81 -1.88 -22.38 1.75
N ILE A 82 -2.08 -21.91 2.97
CA ILE A 82 -2.28 -20.50 3.30
C ILE A 82 -1.10 -20.07 4.19
N ALA A 83 -0.02 -19.65 3.55
CA ALA A 83 1.13 -19.09 4.24
C ALA A 83 1.47 -17.72 3.63
N PHE A 84 1.36 -16.68 4.44
CA PHE A 84 1.83 -15.35 4.02
C PHE A 84 3.35 -15.31 4.09
N ASP A 85 3.99 -14.94 2.97
CA ASP A 85 5.41 -14.69 2.93
C ASP A 85 5.72 -13.30 3.47
N TYR A 86 6.53 -13.24 4.54
CA TYR A 86 6.89 -12.00 5.21
C TYR A 86 7.62 -11.04 4.28
N SER A 87 8.61 -11.53 3.54
CA SER A 87 9.47 -10.70 2.70
C SER A 87 8.68 -10.02 1.57
N THR A 88 7.76 -10.76 0.95
CA THR A 88 6.87 -10.25 -0.08
C THR A 88 5.95 -9.15 0.46
N LEU A 89 5.36 -9.36 1.63
CA LEU A 89 4.47 -8.35 2.25
C LEU A 89 5.25 -7.12 2.70
N SER A 90 6.39 -7.32 3.38
CA SER A 90 7.29 -6.25 3.84
C SER A 90 7.73 -5.37 2.67
N ALA A 91 8.24 -5.97 1.59
CA ALA A 91 8.66 -5.24 0.40
C ALA A 91 7.51 -4.40 -0.20
N ARG A 92 6.31 -4.98 -0.30
CA ARG A 92 5.14 -4.26 -0.85
C ARG A 92 4.64 -3.15 0.06
N LEU A 93 4.62 -3.35 1.37
CA LEU A 93 4.21 -2.33 2.33
C LEU A 93 5.20 -1.16 2.37
N ARG A 94 6.50 -1.46 2.29
CA ARG A 94 7.55 -0.44 2.17
C ARG A 94 7.41 0.37 0.89
N GLU A 95 7.18 -0.29 -0.25
CA GLU A 95 6.90 0.38 -1.53
C GLU A 95 5.68 1.31 -1.43
N LEU A 96 4.58 0.83 -0.83
CA LEU A 96 3.38 1.65 -0.61
C LEU A 96 3.65 2.86 0.30
N ALA A 97 4.50 2.73 1.31
CA ALA A 97 4.87 3.85 2.17
C ALA A 97 5.69 4.91 1.43
N TYR A 98 6.58 4.51 0.51
CA TYR A 98 7.29 5.43 -0.38
C TYR A 98 6.36 6.13 -1.38
N LEU A 99 5.39 5.39 -1.95
CA LEU A 99 4.43 5.95 -2.90
C LEU A 99 3.41 6.90 -2.26
N ASN A 100 3.27 6.85 -0.94
CA ASN A 100 2.33 7.67 -0.18
C ASN A 100 3.07 8.41 0.93
N GLY A 101 3.90 9.39 0.56
CA GLY A 101 4.71 10.16 1.50
C GLY A 101 3.91 10.68 2.70
N GLY A 102 4.44 10.48 3.91
CA GLY A 102 3.80 10.86 5.17
C GLY A 102 2.78 9.84 5.71
N VAL A 103 2.50 8.74 5.00
CA VAL A 103 1.69 7.64 5.53
C VAL A 103 2.54 6.73 6.40
N ARG A 104 2.07 6.46 7.60
CA ARG A 104 2.69 5.53 8.55
C ARG A 104 2.08 4.15 8.39
N ILE A 105 2.91 3.15 8.07
CA ILE A 105 2.52 1.74 7.97
C ILE A 105 3.26 0.95 9.04
N VAL A 106 2.52 0.31 9.94
CA VAL A 106 3.07 -0.64 10.92
C VAL A 106 2.77 -2.04 10.41
N PHE A 107 3.80 -2.84 10.20
CA PHE A 107 3.68 -4.24 9.81
C PHE A 107 4.12 -5.13 10.98
N ARG A 108 3.23 -6.00 11.45
CA ARG A 108 3.49 -6.88 12.58
C ARG A 108 3.21 -8.33 12.18
N ASP A 109 4.19 -9.19 12.42
CA ASP A 109 4.04 -10.64 12.29
C ASP A 109 3.97 -11.27 13.69
N GLU A 110 2.80 -11.79 14.03
CA GLU A 110 2.52 -12.39 15.35
C GLU A 110 2.69 -13.91 15.36
N ARG A 111 3.08 -14.51 14.23
CA ARG A 111 3.32 -15.97 14.16
C ARG A 111 4.46 -16.37 15.09
N GLU A 112 4.34 -17.54 15.72
CA GLU A 112 5.37 -18.04 16.66
C GLU A 112 6.76 -18.12 16.03
N ALA A 113 6.85 -18.55 14.77
CA ALA A 113 8.11 -18.64 14.03
C ALA A 113 8.78 -17.29 13.76
N ALA A 114 8.06 -16.19 13.83
CA ALA A 114 8.56 -14.83 13.61
C ALA A 114 8.93 -14.11 14.93
N ARG A 115 8.64 -14.71 16.08
CA ARG A 115 8.93 -14.11 17.38
C ARG A 115 10.42 -14.07 17.66
N GLY A 116 10.90 -12.92 18.10
CA GLY A 116 12.28 -12.73 18.55
C GLY A 116 12.59 -13.48 19.84
N GLN A 117 13.83 -13.38 20.32
CA GLN A 117 14.32 -14.10 21.52
C GLN A 117 13.51 -13.78 22.79
N GLU A 118 12.82 -12.64 22.84
CA GLU A 118 12.00 -12.23 23.98
C GLU A 118 10.49 -12.58 23.79
N GLY A 119 10.13 -13.37 22.77
CA GLY A 119 8.76 -13.74 22.47
C GLY A 119 7.90 -12.59 21.90
N GLN A 120 8.52 -11.46 21.57
CA GLN A 120 7.87 -10.30 20.97
C GLN A 120 7.57 -10.56 19.50
N PRO A 121 6.43 -10.09 18.97
CA PRO A 121 6.14 -10.18 17.55
C PRO A 121 7.17 -9.38 16.74
N HIS A 122 7.47 -9.81 15.52
CA HIS A 122 8.31 -9.05 14.63
C HIS A 122 7.53 -7.86 14.07
N GLU A 123 7.98 -6.66 14.34
CA GLU A 123 7.32 -5.42 13.93
C GLU A 123 8.27 -4.51 13.16
N GLU A 124 7.81 -4.00 12.01
CA GLU A 124 8.49 -2.98 11.24
C GLU A 124 7.59 -1.77 11.04
N LEU A 125 8.18 -0.58 11.09
CA LEU A 125 7.53 0.70 10.81
C LEU A 125 8.08 1.27 9.51
N TYR A 126 7.21 1.53 8.55
CA TYR A 126 7.52 2.23 7.32
C TYR A 126 6.89 3.62 7.35
N PHE A 127 7.73 4.65 7.28
CA PHE A 127 7.31 6.04 7.30
C PHE A 127 8.34 6.88 6.55
N TYR A 128 7.97 7.44 5.42
CA TYR A 128 8.84 8.19 4.52
C TYR A 128 8.16 9.50 4.14
N GLU A 129 8.59 10.61 4.74
CA GLU A 129 8.02 11.94 4.47
C GLU A 129 8.37 12.44 3.07
N GLY A 130 9.58 12.14 2.60
CA GLY A 130 10.06 12.51 1.27
C GLY A 130 9.52 11.66 0.12
N GLY A 131 8.70 10.64 0.42
CA GLY A 131 8.01 9.84 -0.58
C GLY A 131 8.95 9.19 -1.60
N ILE A 132 8.66 9.34 -2.90
CA ILE A 132 9.46 8.71 -3.97
C ILE A 132 10.89 9.25 -4.09
N LYS A 133 11.21 10.42 -3.52
CA LYS A 133 12.62 10.86 -3.40
C LYS A 133 13.41 9.93 -2.52
N GLU A 134 12.85 9.57 -1.35
CA GLU A 134 13.49 8.62 -0.45
C GLU A 134 13.53 7.23 -1.06
N TYR A 135 12.55 6.87 -1.92
CA TYR A 135 12.58 5.61 -2.64
C TYR A 135 13.76 5.52 -3.61
N VAL A 136 14.03 6.59 -4.36
CA VAL A 136 15.21 6.65 -5.25
C VAL A 136 16.50 6.59 -4.43
N ALA A 137 16.59 7.30 -3.30
CA ALA A 137 17.73 7.22 -2.39
C ALA A 137 17.96 5.78 -1.88
N TYR A 138 16.88 5.11 -1.46
CA TYR A 138 16.93 3.72 -1.03
C TYR A 138 17.41 2.77 -2.14
N MET A 139 16.89 2.93 -3.36
CA MET A 139 17.27 2.12 -4.53
C MET A 139 18.74 2.33 -4.94
N ASN A 140 19.31 3.47 -4.62
CA ASN A 140 20.68 3.86 -4.98
C ASN A 140 21.64 3.84 -3.78
N ALA A 141 21.23 3.32 -2.63
CA ALA A 141 22.04 3.35 -1.40
C ALA A 141 23.43 2.70 -1.55
N GLU A 142 23.58 1.71 -2.44
CA GLU A 142 24.83 0.99 -2.72
C GLU A 142 25.46 1.37 -4.08
N LYS A 143 24.98 2.46 -4.72
CA LYS A 143 25.44 2.91 -6.04
C LYS A 143 26.12 4.26 -5.92
N ASP A 144 27.08 4.52 -6.80
CA ASP A 144 27.72 5.82 -6.93
C ASP A 144 26.85 6.75 -7.79
N PRO A 145 26.22 7.78 -7.21
CA PRO A 145 25.41 8.72 -7.97
C PRO A 145 26.30 9.69 -8.76
N LEU A 146 25.90 9.98 -10.01
CA LEU A 146 26.58 10.98 -10.84
C LEU A 146 26.41 12.39 -10.28
N HIS A 147 25.36 12.63 -9.52
CA HIS A 147 25.07 13.89 -8.83
C HIS A 147 24.41 13.62 -7.47
N PRO A 148 24.67 14.45 -6.45
CA PRO A 148 24.22 14.20 -5.07
C PRO A 148 22.71 14.40 -4.90
N GLU A 149 22.10 15.29 -5.67
CA GLU A 149 20.70 15.66 -5.53
C GLU A 149 19.80 14.74 -6.36
N ILE A 150 18.68 14.31 -5.76
CA ILE A 150 17.62 13.61 -6.48
C ILE A 150 16.70 14.65 -7.12
N ILE A 151 16.61 14.62 -8.44
CA ILE A 151 15.71 15.47 -9.20
C ILE A 151 14.30 15.01 -8.94
N TYR A 152 13.43 15.95 -8.55
CA TYR A 152 12.05 15.66 -8.19
C TYR A 152 11.10 16.64 -8.88
N VAL A 153 10.06 16.09 -9.47
CA VAL A 153 9.01 16.84 -10.14
C VAL A 153 7.65 16.37 -9.62
N ASN A 154 6.80 17.30 -9.27
CA ASN A 154 5.40 17.06 -8.94
C ASN A 154 4.56 18.11 -9.67
N SER A 155 3.59 17.68 -10.45
CA SER A 155 2.71 18.56 -11.22
C SER A 155 1.32 17.96 -11.35
N GLU A 156 0.33 18.83 -11.39
CA GLU A 156 -1.06 18.44 -11.63
C GLU A 156 -1.59 19.22 -12.84
N LYS A 157 -2.23 18.51 -13.75
CA LYS A 157 -2.88 19.09 -14.93
C LYS A 157 -4.14 18.30 -15.27
N ASP A 158 -5.24 19.00 -15.49
CA ASP A 158 -6.54 18.43 -15.92
C ASP A 158 -7.03 17.30 -14.99
N GLY A 159 -6.75 17.41 -13.68
CA GLY A 159 -7.11 16.40 -12.67
C GLY A 159 -6.21 15.16 -12.66
N VAL A 160 -5.10 15.18 -13.43
CA VAL A 160 -4.06 14.15 -13.41
C VAL A 160 -2.86 14.67 -12.65
N SER A 161 -2.49 14.01 -11.56
CA SER A 161 -1.26 14.29 -10.81
C SER A 161 -0.14 13.40 -11.31
N VAL A 162 1.02 13.99 -11.57
CA VAL A 162 2.24 13.29 -12.02
C VAL A 162 3.36 13.62 -11.07
N GLU A 163 4.02 12.59 -10.59
CA GLU A 163 5.17 12.68 -9.69
C GLU A 163 6.32 11.86 -10.26
N ALA A 164 7.52 12.42 -10.31
CA ALA A 164 8.72 11.76 -10.78
C ALA A 164 9.93 12.10 -9.92
N ALA A 165 10.77 11.10 -9.63
CA ALA A 165 12.06 11.27 -8.97
C ALA A 165 13.13 10.54 -9.77
N LEU A 166 14.29 11.19 -10.00
CA LEU A 166 15.34 10.70 -10.87
C LEU A 166 16.72 10.98 -10.28
N GLN A 167 17.60 10.01 -10.45
CA GLN A 167 19.02 10.16 -10.15
C GLN A 167 19.83 9.26 -11.09
N TRP A 168 20.91 9.77 -11.65
CA TRP A 168 21.81 9.01 -12.52
C TRP A 168 22.97 8.42 -11.70
N GLY A 169 23.37 7.20 -12.03
CA GLY A 169 24.55 6.53 -11.48
C GLY A 169 25.71 6.57 -12.46
N VAL A 170 26.95 6.56 -11.92
CA VAL A 170 28.20 6.59 -12.72
C VAL A 170 28.33 5.33 -13.58
N ASP A 171 28.02 4.16 -13.02
CA ASP A 171 28.21 2.85 -13.67
C ASP A 171 26.89 2.19 -14.10
N ALA A 172 25.88 3.00 -14.43
CA ALA A 172 24.59 2.48 -14.85
C ALA A 172 24.64 2.04 -16.32
N TYR A 173 24.78 0.75 -16.57
CA TYR A 173 24.73 0.15 -17.91
C TYR A 173 23.29 0.01 -18.45
N SER A 174 22.30 0.15 -17.60
CA SER A 174 20.88 0.07 -17.98
C SER A 174 20.01 0.95 -17.08
N ASP A 175 18.92 1.46 -17.67
CA ASP A 175 17.92 2.22 -16.93
C ASP A 175 17.17 1.32 -15.94
N SER A 176 17.05 1.77 -14.70
CA SER A 176 16.17 1.18 -13.71
C SER A 176 14.96 2.11 -13.52
N ILE A 177 13.88 1.84 -14.24
CA ILE A 177 12.68 2.68 -14.22
C ILE A 177 11.54 1.91 -13.58
N LEU A 178 10.97 2.47 -12.52
CA LEU A 178 9.76 1.99 -11.87
C LEU A 178 8.62 2.93 -12.19
N GLY A 179 7.54 2.40 -12.76
CA GLY A 179 6.33 3.16 -13.06
C GLY A 179 5.13 2.66 -12.28
N PHE A 180 4.28 3.60 -11.88
CA PHE A 180 3.08 3.31 -11.11
C PHE A 180 1.90 4.11 -11.66
N ALA A 181 0.71 3.52 -11.60
CA ALA A 181 -0.56 4.19 -11.84
C ALA A 181 -1.48 3.91 -10.65
N ASN A 182 -1.87 4.96 -9.90
CA ASN A 182 -2.66 4.85 -8.68
C ASN A 182 -2.10 3.79 -7.70
N ASN A 183 -0.80 3.87 -7.41
CA ASN A 183 -0.04 2.96 -6.54
C ASN A 183 0.08 1.50 -7.05
N ILE A 184 -0.34 1.21 -8.28
CA ILE A 184 -0.14 -0.09 -8.92
C ILE A 184 1.08 -0.02 -9.82
N ARG A 185 2.02 -0.93 -9.63
CA ARG A 185 3.21 -1.03 -10.47
C ARG A 185 2.83 -1.43 -11.89
N THR A 186 3.28 -0.67 -12.87
CA THR A 186 3.08 -0.95 -14.31
C THR A 186 4.29 -1.71 -14.84
N VAL A 187 4.31 -3.02 -14.64
CA VAL A 187 5.46 -3.88 -14.97
C VAL A 187 5.79 -3.84 -16.47
N ASP A 188 4.77 -3.78 -17.31
CA ASP A 188 4.90 -3.74 -18.77
C ASP A 188 5.13 -2.31 -19.32
N GLY A 189 5.39 -1.33 -18.45
CA GLY A 189 5.54 0.06 -18.84
C GLY A 189 4.19 0.77 -19.07
N GLY A 190 4.19 1.70 -20.02
CA GLY A 190 2.98 2.44 -20.42
C GLY A 190 3.25 3.87 -20.86
N PRO A 191 2.21 4.58 -21.34
CA PRO A 191 2.35 5.93 -21.91
C PRO A 191 2.98 6.95 -20.96
N HIS A 192 2.80 6.81 -19.64
CA HIS A 192 3.41 7.67 -18.63
C HIS A 192 4.94 7.52 -18.57
N ILE A 193 5.46 6.29 -18.72
CA ILE A 193 6.91 6.02 -18.77
C ILE A 193 7.48 6.50 -20.11
N GLU A 194 6.82 6.18 -21.22
CA GLU A 194 7.25 6.60 -22.55
C GLU A 194 7.22 8.13 -22.70
N GLY A 195 6.21 8.79 -22.11
CA GLY A 195 6.14 10.24 -22.05
C GLY A 195 7.33 10.84 -21.30
N LEU A 196 7.68 10.29 -20.13
CA LEU A 196 8.86 10.74 -19.37
C LEU A 196 10.15 10.56 -20.20
N LYS A 197 10.37 9.38 -20.78
CA LYS A 197 11.54 9.11 -21.62
C LYS A 197 11.65 10.01 -22.83
N THR A 198 10.52 10.47 -23.38
CA THR A 198 10.51 11.33 -24.57
C THR A 198 10.96 12.74 -24.25
N VAL A 199 10.66 13.26 -23.04
CA VAL A 199 11.04 14.63 -22.64
C VAL A 199 12.42 14.71 -22.01
N LEU A 200 12.98 13.59 -21.54
CA LEU A 200 14.36 13.55 -21.08
C LEU A 200 15.28 13.59 -22.33
N PRO A 201 16.23 14.55 -22.40
CA PRO A 201 17.19 14.57 -23.51
C PRO A 201 17.98 13.27 -23.52
N ARG A 202 18.04 12.62 -24.68
CA ARG A 202 18.98 11.52 -24.89
C ARG A 202 20.38 12.12 -24.91
N THR A 203 21.13 11.89 -23.86
CA THR A 203 22.58 12.15 -23.83
C THR A 203 23.31 11.06 -24.57
#